data_62bdb4c483c606e1fb95d92bf954fece
#
_entry.id   62bdb4c483c606e1fb95d92bf954fece
#
_cell.length_a   1.000
_cell.length_b   1.000
_cell.length_c   1.000
_cell.angle_alpha   90.00
_cell.angle_beta   90.00
_cell.angle_gamma   90.00
#
_symmetry.space_group_name_H-M   'P 1'
#
loop_
_entity.id
_entity.type
_entity.pdbx_description
1 polymer ?
#
loop_
_entity_poly.entity_id
_entity_poly.type
_entity_poly.pdbx_seq_one_letter_code
_entity_poly.pdbx_strand_id
1 'polypeptide(L)'
;MPATGKICNFDCIYCENGFNADRRTPDAFVTLPTLREALEAKLVEMSSTGELPDVITLAGNGEPTASPVFPEVVDASIHLRDEYAPEARVAVLSNGTYADRPDVHRALLRVDDNLLKLDTVDPDYIRFVDRPAKGYDIEHQIEVFASFCGHVIIQSLFLTGTWQGHDVDNTGDTYVMPWLDALRRIGPRSVAVYTIARDTPAAGLRKATPQSLDSIAKRVRALGIDCSASY
;
A
#
# COMPACT_ATOMS: atom_id res chain seq x y z
N MET A 1 0.06 10.81 -9.05
CA MET A 1 0.47 9.65 -9.89
C MET A 1 0.45 10.07 -11.34
N PRO A 2 1.23 9.47 -12.24
CA PRO A 2 1.17 9.78 -13.66
C PRO A 2 -0.17 9.35 -14.26
N ALA A 3 -0.65 10.08 -15.27
CA ALA A 3 -1.85 9.71 -16.02
C ALA A 3 -1.62 8.44 -16.85
N THR A 4 -0.41 8.25 -17.37
CA THR A 4 0.02 7.06 -18.09
C THR A 4 1.37 6.55 -17.56
N GLY A 5 1.67 5.27 -17.76
CA GLY A 5 2.88 4.64 -17.26
C GLY A 5 2.82 4.35 -15.75
N LYS A 6 3.99 4.07 -15.15
CA LYS A 6 4.13 3.72 -13.74
C LYS A 6 5.36 4.42 -13.17
N ILE A 7 5.20 5.12 -12.04
CA ILE A 7 6.31 5.68 -11.25
C ILE A 7 6.33 4.97 -9.91
N CYS A 8 7.19 3.99 -9.76
CA CYS A 8 7.36 3.23 -8.53
C CYS A 8 8.81 2.82 -8.37
N ASN A 9 9.30 2.83 -7.15
CA ASN A 9 10.61 2.32 -6.78
C ASN A 9 10.58 0.83 -6.35
N PHE A 10 9.40 0.19 -6.41
CA PHE A 10 9.24 -1.26 -6.37
C PHE A 10 8.85 -1.79 -7.75
N ASP A 11 9.18 -3.06 -8.02
CA ASP A 11 8.84 -3.72 -9.27
C ASP A 11 8.25 -5.11 -8.99
N CYS A 12 7.28 -5.15 -8.07
CA CYS A 12 6.67 -6.38 -7.56
C CYS A 12 6.14 -7.26 -8.68
N ILE A 13 6.43 -8.57 -8.61
CA ILE A 13 6.02 -9.56 -9.63
C ILE A 13 4.50 -9.73 -9.73
N TYR A 14 3.75 -9.33 -8.70
CA TYR A 14 2.29 -9.40 -8.63
C TYR A 14 1.60 -8.04 -8.88
N CYS A 15 2.34 -7.00 -9.26
CA CYS A 15 1.78 -5.65 -9.39
C CYS A 15 0.79 -5.55 -10.54
N GLU A 16 -0.47 -5.24 -10.26
CA GLU A 16 -1.54 -5.05 -11.27
C GLU A 16 -1.20 -3.98 -12.32
N ASN A 17 -0.29 -3.05 -11.99
CA ASN A 17 0.22 -2.05 -12.91
C ASN A 17 1.35 -2.55 -13.83
N GLY A 18 1.70 -3.84 -13.77
CA GLY A 18 2.77 -4.45 -14.58
C GLY A 18 4.17 -4.11 -14.09
N PHE A 19 5.18 -4.64 -14.79
CA PHE A 19 6.58 -4.33 -14.52
C PHE A 19 6.95 -2.90 -14.93
N ASN A 20 7.95 -2.33 -14.28
CA ASN A 20 8.45 -0.99 -14.60
C ASN A 20 9.01 -0.93 -16.04
N ALA A 21 9.69 -1.99 -16.49
CA ALA A 21 10.28 -2.07 -17.84
C ALA A 21 9.25 -2.19 -18.97
N ASP A 22 8.06 -2.74 -18.69
CA ASP A 22 7.01 -2.97 -19.69
C ASP A 22 6.16 -1.72 -19.92
N ARG A 23 6.37 -0.68 -19.14
CA ARG A 23 5.62 0.55 -19.23
C ARG A 23 6.38 1.59 -20.06
N ARG A 24 5.64 2.34 -20.85
CA ARG A 24 6.17 3.54 -21.51
C ARG A 24 6.80 4.46 -20.48
N THR A 25 7.77 5.28 -20.91
CA THR A 25 8.25 6.37 -20.07
C THR A 25 7.05 7.06 -19.42
N PRO A 26 6.95 7.04 -18.11
CA PRO A 26 5.77 7.60 -17.45
C PRO A 26 5.67 9.09 -17.76
N ASP A 27 4.46 9.57 -17.93
CA ASP A 27 4.21 11.00 -17.88
C ASP A 27 4.68 11.56 -16.53
N ALA A 28 4.87 12.86 -16.44
CA ALA A 28 5.13 13.50 -15.16
C ALA A 28 3.99 13.21 -14.17
N PHE A 29 4.26 13.34 -12.89
CA PHE A 29 3.20 13.34 -11.88
C PHE A 29 2.13 14.36 -12.24
N VAL A 30 0.87 14.00 -12.01
CA VAL A 30 -0.25 14.96 -12.12
C VAL A 30 0.05 16.16 -11.22
N THR A 31 -0.13 17.36 -11.74
CA THR A 31 0.10 18.58 -10.96
C THR A 31 -0.96 18.77 -9.88
N LEU A 32 -0.61 19.48 -8.81
CA LEU A 32 -1.56 19.76 -7.74
C LEU A 32 -2.83 20.48 -8.22
N PRO A 33 -2.76 21.53 -9.09
CA PRO A 33 -3.97 22.15 -9.63
C PRO A 33 -4.87 21.16 -10.37
N THR A 34 -4.30 20.37 -11.28
CA THR A 34 -5.07 19.37 -12.06
C THR A 34 -5.74 18.33 -11.17
N LEU A 35 -5.04 17.85 -10.13
CA LEU A 35 -5.61 16.89 -9.18
C LEU A 35 -6.75 17.53 -8.39
N ARG A 36 -6.54 18.76 -7.88
CA ARG A 36 -7.53 19.49 -7.09
C ARG A 36 -8.81 19.73 -7.90
N GLU A 37 -8.68 20.24 -9.10
CA GLU A 37 -9.82 20.50 -10.00
C GLU A 37 -10.60 19.21 -10.30
N ALA A 38 -9.90 18.11 -10.60
CA ALA A 38 -10.54 16.85 -10.93
C ALA A 38 -11.25 16.22 -9.71
N LEU A 39 -10.62 16.28 -8.52
CA LEU A 39 -11.20 15.76 -7.28
C LEU A 39 -12.42 16.59 -6.87
N GLU A 40 -12.31 17.91 -6.89
CA GLU A 40 -13.41 18.82 -6.58
C GLU A 40 -14.60 18.59 -7.52
N ALA A 41 -14.37 18.57 -8.83
CA ALA A 41 -15.43 18.29 -9.81
C ALA A 41 -16.13 16.96 -9.55
N LYS A 42 -15.36 15.92 -9.19
CA LYS A 42 -15.95 14.60 -8.89
C LYS A 42 -16.76 14.61 -7.60
N LEU A 43 -16.29 15.26 -6.55
CA LEU A 43 -17.01 15.33 -5.28
C LEU A 43 -18.29 16.18 -5.42
N VAL A 44 -18.25 17.28 -6.18
CA VAL A 44 -19.45 18.09 -6.51
C VAL A 44 -20.48 17.25 -7.27
N GLU A 45 -20.04 16.49 -8.29
CA GLU A 45 -20.92 15.56 -9.04
C GLU A 45 -21.59 14.56 -8.09
N MET A 46 -20.79 13.87 -7.24
CA MET A 46 -21.28 12.86 -6.29
C MET A 46 -22.22 13.48 -5.26
N SER A 47 -21.90 14.67 -4.74
CA SER A 47 -22.76 15.39 -3.81
C SER A 47 -24.12 15.74 -4.44
N SER A 48 -24.14 16.09 -5.74
CA SER A 48 -25.40 16.42 -6.45
C SER A 48 -26.31 15.21 -6.66
N THR A 49 -25.75 13.99 -6.73
CA THR A 49 -26.49 12.72 -6.85
C THR A 49 -26.81 12.08 -5.50
N GLY A 50 -26.23 12.56 -4.41
CA GLY A 50 -26.36 11.98 -3.07
C GLY A 50 -25.55 10.68 -2.86
N GLU A 51 -24.66 10.34 -3.80
CA GLU A 51 -23.80 9.15 -3.75
C GLU A 51 -22.37 9.54 -3.35
N LEU A 52 -22.20 10.01 -2.12
CA LEU A 52 -20.88 10.38 -1.59
C LEU A 52 -19.98 9.16 -1.41
N PRO A 53 -18.64 9.34 -1.54
CA PRO A 53 -17.70 8.23 -1.32
C PRO A 53 -17.55 7.91 0.18
N ASP A 54 -17.31 6.65 0.51
CA ASP A 54 -16.88 6.25 1.84
C ASP A 54 -15.40 6.59 2.09
N VAL A 55 -14.58 6.58 1.01
CA VAL A 55 -13.14 6.81 1.10
C VAL A 55 -12.57 7.47 -0.16
N ILE A 56 -11.69 8.45 0.05
CA ILE A 56 -10.83 9.04 -0.97
C ILE A 56 -9.45 8.41 -0.83
N THR A 57 -9.04 7.61 -1.82
CA THR A 57 -7.80 6.84 -1.73
C THR A 57 -6.71 7.44 -2.62
N LEU A 58 -5.60 7.82 -2.01
CA LEU A 58 -4.37 8.20 -2.70
C LEU A 58 -3.57 6.94 -3.02
N ALA A 59 -3.76 6.44 -4.21
CA ALA A 59 -3.11 5.26 -4.76
C ALA A 59 -2.92 5.46 -6.28
N GLY A 60 -2.52 4.42 -7.02
CA GLY A 60 -2.57 4.45 -8.49
C GLY A 60 -1.33 3.87 -9.15
N ASN A 61 -0.95 4.44 -10.29
CA ASN A 61 0.10 3.91 -11.17
C ASN A 61 1.51 4.07 -10.58
N GLY A 62 1.77 3.44 -9.42
CA GLY A 62 3.08 3.43 -8.75
C GLY A 62 3.02 3.82 -7.28
N GLU A 63 4.01 4.58 -6.79
CA GLU A 63 4.17 4.98 -5.39
C GLU A 63 3.73 6.44 -5.19
N PRO A 64 2.62 6.71 -4.48
CA PRO A 64 2.10 8.08 -4.31
C PRO A 64 3.06 9.00 -3.54
N THR A 65 3.78 8.48 -2.54
CA THR A 65 4.71 9.27 -1.73
C THR A 65 5.97 9.70 -2.48
N ALA A 66 6.21 9.15 -3.69
CA ALA A 66 7.26 9.60 -4.60
C ALA A 66 6.92 10.95 -5.27
N SER A 67 5.67 11.39 -5.23
CA SER A 67 5.28 12.70 -5.78
C SER A 67 5.98 13.84 -5.02
N PRO A 68 6.60 14.80 -5.73
CA PRO A 68 7.24 15.95 -5.07
C PRO A 68 6.25 16.87 -4.35
N VAL A 69 4.97 16.78 -4.67
CA VAL A 69 3.88 17.57 -4.06
C VAL A 69 2.92 16.69 -3.24
N PHE A 70 3.41 15.54 -2.73
CA PHE A 70 2.58 14.61 -1.97
C PHE A 70 1.93 15.24 -0.73
N PRO A 71 2.65 16.02 0.11
CA PRO A 71 2.04 16.67 1.26
C PRO A 71 0.89 17.61 0.89
N GLU A 72 1.05 18.39 -0.18
CA GLU A 72 0.03 19.32 -0.67
C GLU A 72 -1.17 18.59 -1.28
N VAL A 73 -0.94 17.41 -1.87
CA VAL A 73 -2.03 16.53 -2.35
C VAL A 73 -2.85 16.01 -1.17
N VAL A 74 -2.20 15.60 -0.09
CA VAL A 74 -2.89 15.18 1.16
C VAL A 74 -3.72 16.34 1.71
N ASP A 75 -3.14 17.54 1.80
CA ASP A 75 -3.84 18.74 2.28
C ASP A 75 -5.07 19.07 1.45
N ALA A 76 -4.94 19.05 0.12
CA ALA A 76 -6.05 19.31 -0.79
C ALA A 76 -7.14 18.23 -0.67
N SER A 77 -6.76 16.96 -0.52
CA SER A 77 -7.71 15.86 -0.38
C SER A 77 -8.51 15.96 0.92
N ILE A 78 -7.86 16.29 2.03
CA ILE A 78 -8.52 16.50 3.33
C ILE A 78 -9.48 17.70 3.25
N HIS A 79 -9.02 18.82 2.69
CA HIS A 79 -9.83 20.04 2.56
C HIS A 79 -11.10 19.78 1.73
N LEU A 80 -10.97 19.18 0.57
CA LEU A 80 -12.11 18.88 -0.30
C LEU A 80 -13.05 17.84 0.30
N ARG A 81 -12.50 16.82 1.01
CA ARG A 81 -13.29 15.88 1.78
C ARG A 81 -14.15 16.60 2.83
N ASP A 82 -13.54 17.48 3.62
CA ASP A 82 -14.24 18.22 4.70
C ASP A 82 -15.35 19.10 4.15
N GLU A 83 -15.18 19.66 2.94
CA GLU A 83 -16.16 20.53 2.28
C GLU A 83 -17.32 19.75 1.64
N TYR A 84 -17.03 18.66 0.92
CA TYR A 84 -18.03 17.99 0.07
C TYR A 84 -18.48 16.60 0.57
N ALA A 85 -17.68 15.92 1.37
CA ALA A 85 -17.93 14.55 1.85
C ALA A 85 -17.38 14.34 3.26
N PRO A 86 -17.84 15.06 4.29
CA PRO A 86 -17.23 15.11 5.62
C PRO A 86 -17.18 13.76 6.34
N GLU A 87 -18.05 12.81 5.97
CA GLU A 87 -18.04 11.46 6.53
C GLU A 87 -17.06 10.51 5.83
N ALA A 88 -16.53 10.91 4.67
CA ALA A 88 -15.56 10.10 3.95
C ALA A 88 -14.19 10.08 4.66
N ARG A 89 -13.45 9.01 4.47
CA ARG A 89 -12.07 8.88 4.96
C ARG A 89 -11.07 9.23 3.86
N VAL A 90 -9.90 9.72 4.24
CA VAL A 90 -8.75 9.87 3.33
C VAL A 90 -7.76 8.75 3.63
N ALA A 91 -7.47 7.94 2.62
CA ALA A 91 -6.57 6.80 2.72
C ALA A 91 -5.35 6.96 1.80
N VAL A 92 -4.20 6.47 2.23
CA VAL A 92 -3.00 6.38 1.40
C VAL A 92 -2.52 4.94 1.36
N LEU A 93 -2.31 4.40 0.14
CA LEU A 93 -1.68 3.10 -0.07
C LEU A 93 -0.26 3.32 -0.57
N SER A 94 0.73 2.95 0.23
CA SER A 94 2.15 3.19 -0.06
C SER A 94 3.01 1.96 0.22
N ASN A 95 4.11 1.81 -0.51
CA ASN A 95 5.14 0.84 -0.17
C ASN A 95 6.01 1.30 1.02
N GLY A 96 5.79 2.52 1.50
CA GLY A 96 6.40 3.07 2.70
C GLY A 96 7.83 3.57 2.58
N THR A 97 8.49 3.41 1.43
CA THR A 97 9.93 3.71 1.27
C THR A 97 10.30 5.17 1.42
N TYR A 98 9.36 6.08 1.30
CA TYR A 98 9.56 7.51 1.53
C TYR A 98 8.94 7.99 2.86
N ALA A 99 8.45 7.06 3.69
CA ALA A 99 7.79 7.41 4.94
C ALA A 99 8.75 7.95 6.02
N ASP A 100 10.06 7.80 5.84
CA ASP A 100 11.11 8.40 6.66
C ASP A 100 11.38 9.86 6.34
N ARG A 101 10.96 10.36 5.17
CA ARG A 101 11.07 11.79 4.84
C ARG A 101 10.15 12.59 5.76
N PRO A 102 10.66 13.64 6.45
CA PRO A 102 9.88 14.38 7.45
C PRO A 102 8.59 15.02 6.91
N ASP A 103 8.58 15.44 5.66
CA ASP A 103 7.41 16.01 4.98
C ASP A 103 6.35 14.95 4.69
N VAL A 104 6.77 13.78 4.18
CA VAL A 104 5.91 12.63 3.90
C VAL A 104 5.36 12.04 5.20
N HIS A 105 6.22 11.83 6.21
CA HIS A 105 5.82 11.32 7.52
C HIS A 105 4.71 12.17 8.14
N ARG A 106 4.89 13.49 8.17
CA ARG A 106 3.86 14.41 8.68
C ARG A 106 2.56 14.35 7.88
N ALA A 107 2.63 14.20 6.56
CA ALA A 107 1.44 14.06 5.73
C ALA A 107 0.70 12.75 6.01
N LEU A 108 1.42 11.63 6.15
CA LEU A 108 0.86 10.32 6.48
C LEU A 108 0.21 10.26 7.89
N LEU A 109 0.70 11.07 8.84
CA LEU A 109 0.06 11.21 10.16
C LEU A 109 -1.28 11.96 10.13
N ARG A 110 -1.63 12.63 9.03
CA ARG A 110 -2.85 13.45 8.90
C ARG A 110 -4.00 12.74 8.18
N VAL A 111 -3.71 11.69 7.45
CA VAL A 111 -4.74 10.89 6.78
C VAL A 111 -5.43 9.95 7.77
N ASP A 112 -6.67 9.57 7.47
CA ASP A 112 -7.43 8.68 8.33
C ASP A 112 -6.89 7.25 8.30
N ASP A 113 -6.45 6.79 7.12
CA ASP A 113 -5.93 5.46 6.88
C ASP A 113 -4.56 5.51 6.19
N ASN A 114 -3.51 5.34 6.97
CA ASN A 114 -2.14 5.20 6.50
C ASN A 114 -1.83 3.72 6.29
N LEU A 115 -2.01 3.20 5.05
CA LEU A 115 -1.77 1.80 4.71
C LEU A 115 -0.37 1.64 4.12
N LEU A 116 0.49 0.94 4.86
CA LEU A 116 1.87 0.69 4.47
C LEU A 116 2.12 -0.80 4.21
N LYS A 117 2.80 -1.07 3.09
CA LYS A 117 3.08 -2.44 2.63
C LYS A 117 4.17 -3.10 3.47
N LEU A 118 3.87 -4.33 3.94
CA LEU A 118 4.84 -5.24 4.55
C LEU A 118 4.45 -6.70 4.29
N ASP A 119 4.80 -7.26 3.14
CA ASP A 119 4.41 -8.63 2.76
C ASP A 119 5.22 -9.69 3.47
N THR A 120 6.44 -9.36 3.82
CA THR A 120 7.39 -10.23 4.55
C THR A 120 8.52 -9.39 5.12
N VAL A 121 9.34 -10.02 5.96
CA VAL A 121 10.60 -9.45 6.46
C VAL A 121 11.84 -10.22 5.99
N ASP A 122 11.65 -11.21 5.12
CA ASP A 122 12.75 -11.97 4.53
C ASP A 122 13.42 -11.16 3.40
N PRO A 123 14.71 -10.78 3.53
CA PRO A 123 15.36 -9.92 2.54
C PRO A 123 15.53 -10.57 1.16
N ASP A 124 15.65 -11.90 1.09
CA ASP A 124 15.81 -12.63 -0.17
C ASP A 124 14.48 -12.68 -0.92
N TYR A 125 13.39 -12.94 -0.19
CA TYR A 125 12.05 -12.88 -0.75
C TYR A 125 11.71 -11.46 -1.23
N ILE A 126 11.99 -10.42 -0.44
CA ILE A 126 11.76 -9.02 -0.82
C ILE A 126 12.52 -8.69 -2.12
N ARG A 127 13.80 -9.06 -2.23
CA ARG A 127 14.58 -8.82 -3.44
C ARG A 127 14.05 -9.54 -4.65
N PHE A 128 13.51 -10.75 -4.48
CA PHE A 128 13.02 -11.57 -5.58
C PHE A 128 11.60 -11.22 -5.99
N VAL A 129 10.70 -10.99 -5.04
CA VAL A 129 9.26 -10.80 -5.28
C VAL A 129 8.87 -9.32 -5.34
N ASP A 130 9.29 -8.51 -4.39
CA ASP A 130 8.94 -7.09 -4.32
C ASP A 130 9.86 -6.21 -5.16
N ARG A 131 11.11 -6.62 -5.33
CA ARG A 131 12.11 -5.98 -6.21
C ARG A 131 12.25 -4.48 -5.96
N PRO A 132 12.56 -4.06 -4.73
CA PRO A 132 12.74 -2.66 -4.40
C PRO A 132 13.97 -2.06 -5.11
N ALA A 133 14.01 -0.74 -5.22
CA ALA A 133 15.22 -0.01 -5.64
C ALA A 133 16.38 -0.32 -4.68
N LYS A 134 17.62 -0.09 -5.16
CA LYS A 134 18.84 -0.31 -4.38
C LYS A 134 18.80 0.48 -3.07
N GLY A 135 19.30 -0.13 -2.00
CA GLY A 135 19.38 0.49 -0.67
C GLY A 135 18.16 0.29 0.22
N TYR A 136 17.17 -0.50 -0.22
CA TYR A 136 16.07 -0.88 0.67
C TYR A 136 16.59 -1.74 1.81
N ASP A 137 16.24 -1.36 3.04
CA ASP A 137 16.58 -2.04 4.28
C ASP A 137 15.29 -2.31 5.07
N ILE A 138 14.98 -3.59 5.29
CA ILE A 138 13.75 -4.00 5.96
C ILE A 138 13.75 -3.65 7.46
N GLU A 139 14.89 -3.70 8.14
CA GLU A 139 14.97 -3.32 9.54
C GLU A 139 14.71 -1.83 9.73
N HIS A 140 15.35 -0.99 8.90
CA HIS A 140 15.05 0.45 8.87
C HIS A 140 13.55 0.71 8.58
N GLN A 141 12.97 -0.03 7.64
CA GLN A 141 11.55 0.12 7.28
C GLN A 141 10.61 -0.21 8.47
N ILE A 142 10.93 -1.25 9.23
CA ILE A 142 10.19 -1.60 10.46
C ILE A 142 10.28 -0.47 11.50
N GLU A 143 11.46 0.13 11.70
CA GLU A 143 11.64 1.27 12.60
C GLU A 143 10.84 2.49 12.16
N VAL A 144 10.83 2.78 10.86
CA VAL A 144 10.01 3.86 10.28
C VAL A 144 8.52 3.59 10.52
N PHE A 145 8.05 2.36 10.32
CA PHE A 145 6.64 2.04 10.57
C PHE A 145 6.27 2.12 12.06
N ALA A 146 7.16 1.71 12.94
CA ALA A 146 6.97 1.85 14.39
C ALA A 146 6.89 3.32 14.84
N SER A 147 7.57 4.24 14.14
CA SER A 147 7.57 5.67 14.46
C SER A 147 6.21 6.35 14.29
N PHE A 148 5.25 5.72 13.60
CA PHE A 148 3.86 6.17 13.50
C PHE A 148 3.06 5.95 14.79
N CYS A 149 3.61 5.25 15.79
CA CYS A 149 3.02 5.06 17.12
C CYS A 149 1.56 4.56 17.06
N GLY A 150 1.29 3.57 16.21
CA GLY A 150 -0.03 3.00 16.00
C GLY A 150 -0.88 3.67 14.91
N HIS A 151 -0.49 4.84 14.39
CA HIS A 151 -1.18 5.49 13.26
C HIS A 151 -0.75 4.88 11.91
N VAL A 152 -0.79 3.57 11.82
CA VAL A 152 -0.45 2.80 10.62
C VAL A 152 -1.31 1.55 10.52
N ILE A 153 -1.70 1.21 9.31
CA ILE A 153 -2.31 -0.06 8.94
C ILE A 153 -1.28 -0.81 8.12
N ILE A 154 -0.90 -2.01 8.52
CA ILE A 154 -0.03 -2.84 7.71
C ILE A 154 -0.86 -3.59 6.69
N GLN A 155 -0.50 -3.45 5.43
CA GLN A 155 -1.11 -4.15 4.30
C GLN A 155 -0.13 -5.21 3.79
N SER A 156 -0.55 -6.50 3.80
CA SER A 156 0.32 -7.62 3.46
C SER A 156 -0.34 -8.54 2.44
N LEU A 157 0.34 -8.73 1.32
CA LEU A 157 -0.10 -9.65 0.27
C LEU A 157 0.52 -11.03 0.51
N PHE A 158 -0.35 -12.04 0.50
CA PHE A 158 0.05 -13.45 0.54
C PHE A 158 -0.33 -14.12 -0.79
N LEU A 159 0.60 -14.88 -1.34
CA LEU A 159 0.41 -15.59 -2.60
C LEU A 159 1.11 -16.95 -2.57
N THR A 160 0.82 -17.78 -3.54
CA THR A 160 1.46 -19.07 -3.77
C THR A 160 1.89 -19.19 -5.21
N GLY A 161 2.61 -20.24 -5.56
CA GLY A 161 3.00 -20.52 -6.93
C GLY A 161 4.49 -20.46 -7.16
N THR A 162 4.88 -20.31 -8.42
CA THR A 162 6.29 -20.30 -8.83
C THR A 162 6.54 -19.20 -9.84
N TRP A 163 7.72 -18.59 -9.75
CA TRP A 163 8.20 -17.64 -10.75
C TRP A 163 9.67 -17.89 -11.06
N GLN A 164 10.01 -17.95 -12.35
CA GLN A 164 11.37 -18.27 -12.82
C GLN A 164 11.97 -19.54 -12.18
N GLY A 165 11.14 -20.56 -11.92
CA GLY A 165 11.55 -21.82 -11.31
C GLY A 165 11.71 -21.80 -9.78
N HIS A 166 11.46 -20.68 -9.11
CA HIS A 166 11.52 -20.55 -7.66
C HIS A 166 10.11 -20.52 -7.06
N ASP A 167 9.96 -21.18 -5.90
CA ASP A 167 8.74 -21.08 -5.10
C ASP A 167 8.61 -19.66 -4.52
N VAL A 168 7.41 -19.10 -4.62
CA VAL A 168 7.09 -17.75 -4.09
C VAL A 168 5.96 -17.80 -3.06
N ASP A 169 5.68 -18.96 -2.50
CA ASP A 169 4.69 -19.12 -1.42
C ASP A 169 5.21 -18.47 -0.12
N ASN A 170 4.56 -17.39 0.31
CA ASN A 170 4.87 -16.72 1.58
C ASN A 170 3.86 -17.01 2.69
N THR A 171 2.98 -18.00 2.52
CA THR A 171 1.97 -18.36 3.52
C THR A 171 2.48 -19.26 4.63
N GLY A 172 3.67 -19.83 4.47
CA GLY A 172 4.32 -20.73 5.43
C GLY A 172 4.94 -20.03 6.64
N ASP A 173 5.19 -20.83 7.70
CA ASP A 173 5.74 -20.32 8.97
C ASP A 173 7.11 -19.65 8.84
N THR A 174 7.91 -20.04 7.86
CA THR A 174 9.21 -19.41 7.56
C THR A 174 9.07 -17.90 7.31
N TYR A 175 7.99 -17.47 6.66
CA TYR A 175 7.72 -16.07 6.39
C TYR A 175 6.79 -15.44 7.42
N VAL A 176 5.75 -16.17 7.83
CA VAL A 176 4.70 -15.63 8.70
C VAL A 176 5.21 -15.39 10.13
N MET A 177 6.06 -16.25 10.70
CA MET A 177 6.53 -16.05 12.07
C MET A 177 7.38 -14.80 12.25
N PRO A 178 8.45 -14.56 11.44
CA PRO A 178 9.23 -13.33 11.56
C PRO A 178 8.40 -12.07 11.25
N TRP A 179 7.44 -12.15 10.31
CA TRP A 179 6.53 -11.06 10.01
C TRP A 179 5.61 -10.72 11.20
N LEU A 180 5.09 -11.72 11.93
CA LEU A 180 4.33 -11.50 13.16
C LEU A 180 5.18 -10.82 14.25
N ASP A 181 6.47 -11.17 14.35
CA ASP A 181 7.39 -10.51 15.29
C ASP A 181 7.64 -9.05 14.89
N ALA A 182 7.73 -8.75 13.59
CA ALA A 182 7.80 -7.38 13.10
C ALA A 182 6.51 -6.58 13.41
N LEU A 183 5.33 -7.19 13.26
CA LEU A 183 4.07 -6.54 13.64
C LEU A 183 4.03 -6.15 15.13
N ARG A 184 4.57 -6.99 16.03
CA ARG A 184 4.69 -6.63 17.46
C ARG A 184 5.58 -5.40 17.69
N ARG A 185 6.68 -5.30 16.94
CA ARG A 185 7.60 -4.15 16.99
C ARG A 185 6.98 -2.87 16.44
N ILE A 186 6.25 -2.99 15.33
CA ILE A 186 5.57 -1.85 14.68
C ILE A 186 4.41 -1.36 15.54
N GLY A 187 3.63 -2.25 16.15
CA GLY A 187 2.43 -1.91 16.88
C GLY A 187 1.35 -1.23 16.04
N PRO A 188 0.96 -1.76 14.87
CA PRO A 188 0.01 -1.11 13.99
C PRO A 188 -1.39 -1.09 14.61
N ARG A 189 -2.23 -0.13 14.17
CA ARG A 189 -3.65 -0.07 14.55
C ARG A 189 -4.41 -1.31 14.09
N SER A 190 -4.11 -1.77 12.89
CA SER A 190 -4.70 -2.97 12.32
C SER A 190 -3.83 -3.52 11.18
N VAL A 191 -4.17 -4.72 10.73
CA VAL A 191 -3.51 -5.39 9.60
C VAL A 191 -4.56 -5.79 8.58
N ALA A 192 -4.28 -5.57 7.30
CA ALA A 192 -5.06 -6.06 6.17
C ALA A 192 -4.25 -7.15 5.44
N VAL A 193 -4.66 -8.40 5.56
CA VAL A 193 -4.09 -9.51 4.78
C VAL A 193 -4.95 -9.77 3.55
N TYR A 194 -4.30 -9.93 2.39
CA TYR A 194 -5.02 -10.12 1.14
C TYR A 194 -4.20 -10.96 0.17
N THR A 195 -4.79 -11.32 -0.96
CA THR A 195 -4.13 -12.05 -2.04
C THR A 195 -4.36 -11.36 -3.38
N ILE A 196 -3.71 -11.87 -4.44
CA ILE A 196 -3.88 -11.33 -5.80
C ILE A 196 -5.36 -11.39 -6.21
N ALA A 197 -5.90 -10.29 -6.70
CA ALA A 197 -7.30 -10.19 -7.12
C ALA A 197 -7.47 -10.11 -8.65
N ARG A 198 -6.45 -9.64 -9.35
CA ARG A 198 -6.43 -9.39 -10.79
C ARG A 198 -5.22 -10.05 -11.46
N ASP A 199 -5.13 -9.95 -12.78
CA ASP A 199 -4.01 -10.42 -13.55
C ASP A 199 -2.69 -9.78 -13.09
N THR A 200 -1.66 -10.59 -13.02
CA THR A 200 -0.31 -10.19 -12.60
C THR A 200 0.67 -10.28 -13.77
N PRO A 201 1.73 -9.45 -13.81
CA PRO A 201 2.69 -9.48 -14.89
C PRO A 201 3.53 -10.76 -14.90
N ALA A 202 3.77 -11.38 -13.74
CA ALA A 202 4.46 -12.65 -13.65
C ALA A 202 3.47 -13.82 -13.81
N ALA A 203 3.76 -14.72 -14.73
CA ALA A 203 3.02 -15.96 -14.85
C ALA A 203 3.37 -16.94 -13.72
N GLY A 204 2.44 -17.84 -13.39
CA GLY A 204 2.66 -18.89 -12.39
C GLY A 204 2.30 -18.51 -10.94
N LEU A 205 1.92 -17.27 -10.70
CA LEU A 205 1.39 -16.85 -9.40
C LEU A 205 -0.04 -17.36 -9.20
N ARG A 206 -0.37 -17.68 -7.97
CA ARG A 206 -1.70 -18.14 -7.57
C ARG A 206 -2.13 -17.46 -6.28
N LYS A 207 -3.42 -17.31 -6.10
CA LYS A 207 -4.01 -16.82 -4.85
C LYS A 207 -3.60 -17.70 -3.67
N ALA A 208 -3.32 -17.08 -2.52
CA ALA A 208 -3.38 -17.78 -1.26
C ALA A 208 -4.81 -18.26 -1.00
N THR A 209 -4.98 -19.42 -0.38
CA THR A 209 -6.32 -19.93 -0.10
C THR A 209 -7.00 -19.11 1.01
N PRO A 210 -8.34 -19.02 1.01
CA PRO A 210 -9.08 -18.40 2.12
C PRO A 210 -8.68 -18.97 3.47
N GLN A 211 -8.50 -20.30 3.56
CA GLN A 211 -8.08 -20.98 4.79
C GLN A 211 -6.69 -20.52 5.27
N SER A 212 -5.74 -20.32 4.35
CA SER A 212 -4.40 -19.79 4.69
C SER A 212 -4.50 -18.36 5.22
N LEU A 213 -5.25 -17.49 4.53
CA LEU A 213 -5.45 -16.10 4.97
C LEU A 213 -6.17 -16.01 6.31
N ASP A 214 -7.21 -16.80 6.53
CA ASP A 214 -7.93 -16.85 7.81
C ASP A 214 -7.04 -17.33 8.94
N SER A 215 -6.18 -18.33 8.69
CA SER A 215 -5.19 -18.80 9.67
C SER A 215 -4.19 -17.71 10.04
N ILE A 216 -3.66 -16.97 9.04
CA ILE A 216 -2.74 -15.85 9.25
C ILE A 216 -3.46 -14.73 10.03
N ALA A 217 -4.66 -14.32 9.62
CA ALA A 217 -5.43 -13.30 10.29
C ALA A 217 -5.76 -13.68 11.75
N LYS A 218 -6.07 -14.94 12.01
CA LYS A 218 -6.28 -15.45 13.38
C LYS A 218 -5.00 -15.28 14.23
N ARG A 219 -3.83 -15.53 13.67
CA ARG A 219 -2.54 -15.36 14.38
C ARG A 219 -2.26 -13.89 14.67
N VAL A 220 -2.58 -12.97 13.77
CA VAL A 220 -2.48 -11.52 14.01
C VAL A 220 -3.40 -11.11 15.15
N ARG A 221 -4.67 -11.55 15.12
CA ARG A 221 -5.63 -11.26 16.21
C ARG A 221 -5.19 -11.82 17.56
N ALA A 222 -4.48 -12.95 17.57
CA ALA A 222 -3.89 -13.51 18.80
C ALA A 222 -2.77 -12.63 19.42
N LEU A 223 -2.23 -11.66 18.65
CA LEU A 223 -1.32 -10.62 19.15
C LEU A 223 -2.07 -9.43 19.78
N GLY A 224 -3.40 -9.41 19.74
CA GLY A 224 -4.21 -8.26 20.16
C GLY A 224 -4.31 -7.16 19.08
N ILE A 225 -3.97 -7.47 17.83
CA ILE A 225 -4.02 -6.54 16.70
C ILE A 225 -5.24 -6.90 15.83
N ASP A 226 -6.08 -5.92 15.48
CA ASP A 226 -7.19 -6.13 14.56
C ASP A 226 -6.68 -6.55 13.19
N CYS A 227 -7.40 -7.49 12.55
CA CYS A 227 -6.99 -7.99 11.23
C CYS A 227 -8.20 -8.30 10.35
N SER A 228 -8.21 -7.77 9.14
CA SER A 228 -9.13 -8.14 8.07
C SER A 228 -8.45 -9.06 7.05
N ALA A 229 -9.23 -9.96 6.43
CA ALA A 229 -8.78 -10.82 5.34
C ALA A 229 -9.64 -10.57 4.10
N SER A 230 -9.01 -10.45 2.92
CA SER A 230 -9.67 -10.27 1.61
C SER A 230 -9.15 -11.31 0.60
N TYR A 231 -10.07 -11.93 -0.21
CA TYR A 231 -9.81 -13.10 -1.03
C TYR A 231 -9.91 -12.85 -2.54
#